data_563d00c37d2d2eca924ffa3c164c6c8a
#
_entry.id   563d00c37d2d2eca924ffa3c164c6c8a
#
_cell.length_a   1.000
_cell.length_b   1.000
_cell.length_c   1.000
_cell.angle_alpha   90.00
_cell.angle_beta   90.00
_cell.angle_gamma   90.00
#
_symmetry.space_group_name_H-M   'P 1'
#
loop_
_entity.id
_entity.type
_entity.pdbx_description
1 polymer ?
#
loop_
_entity_poly.entity_id
_entity_poly.type
_entity_poly.pdbx_seq_one_letter_code
_entity_poly.pdbx_strand_id
1 'polypeptide(L)'
;MITPELVRKLWEEALDHFGAKSVDKEDSDFMETIGGFLDGIGVLDKADFMDRFTTTIGRTIYRPFDIGVEDGGWDLQSQIMILCHELVHCEQYEDGPVEFCVDYVVSRSARADFEAKAYAADLEVYHFLTGELYDIPERAASLLHYGLNQSHVDFAASVMESISETIVQGASVNDVAAWVMDWL
;
A
#
# COMPACT_ATOMS: atom_id res chain seq x y z
N MET A 1 -17.54 4.14 -13.60
CA MET A 1 -16.68 5.37 -13.72
C MET A 1 -16.29 5.80 -12.33
N ILE A 2 -14.99 5.88 -12.05
CA ILE A 2 -14.47 6.31 -10.74
C ILE A 2 -14.72 7.81 -10.60
N THR A 3 -15.28 8.25 -9.47
CA THR A 3 -15.56 9.65 -9.17
C THR A 3 -14.96 10.03 -7.80
N PRO A 4 -14.66 11.31 -7.57
CA PRO A 4 -14.18 11.77 -6.26
C PRO A 4 -15.07 11.36 -5.09
N GLU A 5 -16.38 11.35 -5.30
CA GLU A 5 -17.35 11.00 -4.27
C GLU A 5 -17.35 9.50 -3.96
N LEU A 6 -17.21 8.65 -5.00
CA LEU A 6 -17.07 7.22 -4.84
C LEU A 6 -15.81 6.88 -4.04
N VAL A 7 -14.68 7.52 -4.36
CA VAL A 7 -13.41 7.28 -3.65
C VAL A 7 -13.53 7.70 -2.18
N ARG A 8 -14.09 8.88 -1.88
CA ARG A 8 -14.31 9.31 -0.49
C ARG A 8 -15.17 8.32 0.30
N LYS A 9 -16.26 7.86 -0.31
CA LYS A 9 -17.18 6.92 0.33
C LYS A 9 -16.54 5.55 0.53
N LEU A 10 -15.79 5.05 -0.45
CA LEU A 10 -15.03 3.80 -0.32
C LEU A 10 -14.03 3.88 0.84
N TRP A 11 -13.25 4.97 0.93
CA TRP A 11 -12.31 5.17 2.03
C TRP A 11 -13.01 5.19 3.38
N GLU A 12 -14.11 5.94 3.52
CA GLU A 12 -14.87 6.02 4.76
C GLU A 12 -15.40 4.64 5.22
N GLU A 13 -16.06 3.90 4.30
CA GLU A 13 -16.64 2.60 4.63
C GLU A 13 -15.57 1.52 4.84
N ALA A 14 -14.46 1.54 4.08
CA ALA A 14 -13.36 0.61 4.27
C ALA A 14 -12.65 0.84 5.61
N LEU A 15 -12.36 2.09 5.97
CA LEU A 15 -11.75 2.41 7.26
C LEU A 15 -12.63 1.97 8.44
N ASP A 16 -13.95 2.12 8.34
CA ASP A 16 -14.90 1.64 9.36
C ASP A 16 -14.93 0.11 9.41
N HIS A 17 -15.03 -0.55 8.25
CA HIS A 17 -15.09 -2.02 8.15
C HIS A 17 -13.84 -2.69 8.72
N PHE A 18 -12.66 -2.23 8.33
CA PHE A 18 -11.38 -2.76 8.81
C PHE A 18 -10.93 -2.14 10.14
N GLY A 19 -11.71 -1.23 10.74
CA GLY A 19 -11.38 -0.54 11.99
C GLY A 19 -10.06 0.24 11.93
N ALA A 20 -9.71 0.73 10.74
CA ALA A 20 -8.52 1.53 10.49
C ALA A 20 -8.82 3.03 10.61
N LYS A 21 -7.78 3.85 10.54
CA LYS A 21 -7.88 5.33 10.53
C LYS A 21 -7.00 5.88 9.42
N SER A 22 -7.39 7.04 8.89
CA SER A 22 -6.54 7.80 7.97
C SER A 22 -6.26 9.19 8.52
N VAL A 23 -5.00 9.61 8.40
CA VAL A 23 -4.50 10.92 8.85
C VAL A 23 -3.68 11.52 7.73
N ASP A 24 -3.77 12.84 7.54
CA ASP A 24 -2.88 13.55 6.66
C ASP A 24 -1.46 13.57 7.24
N LYS A 25 -0.44 13.31 6.43
CA LYS A 25 0.95 13.31 6.89
C LYS A 25 1.39 14.70 7.35
N GLU A 26 0.93 15.76 6.69
CA GLU A 26 1.26 17.13 7.04
C GLU A 26 0.71 17.52 8.41
N ASP A 27 -0.41 16.92 8.84
CA ASP A 27 -1.02 17.15 10.15
C ASP A 27 -0.38 16.32 11.28
N SER A 28 0.69 15.55 10.99
CA SER A 28 1.28 14.60 11.94
C SER A 28 2.69 14.97 12.35
N ASP A 29 2.88 15.60 13.51
CA ASP A 29 4.18 15.80 14.15
C ASP A 29 4.99 14.49 14.29
N PHE A 30 4.29 13.37 14.40
CA PHE A 30 4.90 12.05 14.47
C PHE A 30 5.53 11.66 13.13
N MET A 31 4.85 11.85 12.01
CA MET A 31 5.40 11.59 10.67
C MET A 31 6.54 12.56 10.34
N GLU A 32 6.43 13.81 10.73
CA GLU A 32 7.50 14.81 10.66
C GLU A 32 8.78 14.32 11.36
N THR A 33 8.63 13.74 12.56
CA THR A 33 9.74 13.20 13.35
C THR A 33 10.36 11.95 12.69
N ILE A 34 9.53 11.04 12.19
CA ILE A 34 9.99 9.84 11.48
C ILE A 34 10.73 10.22 10.20
N GLY A 35 10.18 11.12 9.40
CA GLY A 35 10.83 11.61 8.18
C GLY A 35 12.20 12.24 8.47
N GLY A 36 12.29 13.07 9.51
CA GLY A 36 13.57 13.64 9.95
C GLY A 36 14.59 12.59 10.44
N PHE A 37 14.13 11.52 11.08
CA PHE A 37 15.00 10.41 11.47
C PHE A 37 15.52 9.62 10.26
N LEU A 38 14.62 9.27 9.30
CA LEU A 38 14.99 8.53 8.08
C LEU A 38 15.99 9.31 7.23
N ASP A 39 15.80 10.62 7.09
CA ASP A 39 16.74 11.53 6.41
C ASP A 39 18.09 11.59 7.14
N GLY A 40 18.07 11.73 8.45
CA GLY A 40 19.28 11.82 9.28
C GLY A 40 20.17 10.57 9.23
N ILE A 41 19.60 9.40 8.98
CA ILE A 41 20.35 8.14 8.80
C ILE A 41 20.60 7.79 7.33
N GLY A 42 20.17 8.66 6.40
CA GLY A 42 20.42 8.52 4.96
C GLY A 42 19.65 7.37 4.30
N VAL A 43 18.49 6.98 4.85
CA VAL A 43 17.64 5.90 4.28
C VAL A 43 16.69 6.44 3.24
N LEU A 44 16.10 7.62 3.49
CA LEU A 44 15.12 8.25 2.62
C LEU A 44 15.13 9.76 2.85
N ASP A 45 15.05 10.55 1.79
CA ASP A 45 14.88 12.01 1.89
C ASP A 45 13.56 12.34 2.58
N LYS A 46 13.59 13.30 3.52
CA LYS A 46 12.40 13.66 4.30
C LYS A 46 11.27 14.18 3.42
N ALA A 47 11.57 15.01 2.43
CA ALA A 47 10.54 15.57 1.56
C ALA A 47 9.90 14.47 0.70
N ASP A 48 10.71 13.60 0.10
CA ASP A 48 10.19 12.43 -0.62
C ASP A 48 9.32 11.54 0.28
N PHE A 49 9.74 11.29 1.53
CA PHE A 49 8.95 10.52 2.49
C PHE A 49 7.60 11.17 2.80
N MET A 50 7.60 12.48 3.03
CA MET A 50 6.36 13.20 3.35
C MET A 50 5.40 13.28 2.16
N ASP A 51 5.93 13.55 0.95
CA ASP A 51 5.12 13.92 -0.21
C ASP A 51 4.74 12.74 -1.11
N ARG A 52 5.51 11.63 -1.09
CA ARG A 52 5.39 10.56 -2.09
C ARG A 52 4.99 9.21 -1.54
N PHE A 53 5.06 8.99 -0.23
CA PHE A 53 4.77 7.70 0.36
C PHE A 53 3.55 7.77 1.25
N THR A 54 2.66 6.80 1.11
CA THR A 54 1.70 6.47 2.15
C THR A 54 2.39 5.56 3.16
N THR A 55 2.01 5.60 4.40
CA THR A 55 2.68 4.83 5.46
C THR A 55 1.65 4.33 6.46
N THR A 56 1.59 3.03 6.68
CA THR A 56 0.75 2.45 7.73
C THR A 56 1.55 2.13 8.98
N ILE A 57 1.10 2.62 10.13
CA ILE A 57 1.64 2.28 11.45
C ILE A 57 0.49 1.81 12.33
N GLY A 58 0.54 0.54 12.70
CA GLY A 58 -0.57 -0.09 13.38
C GLY A 58 -1.80 -0.15 12.49
N ARG A 59 -2.85 0.57 12.87
CA ARG A 59 -4.10 0.69 12.08
C ARG A 59 -4.33 2.13 11.60
N THR A 60 -3.27 2.92 11.52
CA THR A 60 -3.35 4.30 11.04
C THR A 60 -2.58 4.45 9.74
N ILE A 61 -3.29 4.85 8.70
CA ILE A 61 -2.78 5.14 7.36
C ILE A 61 -2.45 6.62 7.29
N TYR A 62 -1.19 6.96 7.13
CA TYR A 62 -0.70 8.33 6.96
C TYR A 62 -0.50 8.60 5.47
N ARG A 63 -1.32 9.46 4.89
CA ARG A 63 -1.35 9.76 3.46
C ARG A 63 -0.84 11.18 3.13
N PRO A 64 -0.20 11.38 1.98
CA PRO A 64 0.27 12.69 1.53
C PRO A 64 -0.71 13.37 0.54
N PHE A 65 -1.97 12.98 0.51
CA PHE A 65 -2.96 13.50 -0.44
C PHE A 65 -4.35 13.62 0.19
N ASP A 66 -5.19 14.48 -0.37
CA ASP A 66 -6.60 14.58 0.00
C ASP A 66 -7.43 13.50 -0.71
N ILE A 67 -8.22 12.73 0.06
CA ILE A 67 -9.05 11.66 -0.47
C ILE A 67 -10.09 12.22 -1.46
N GLY A 68 -10.12 11.69 -2.67
CA GLY A 68 -11.01 12.12 -3.73
C GLY A 68 -10.61 13.43 -4.39
N VAL A 69 -9.36 13.86 -4.26
CA VAL A 69 -8.79 14.99 -4.98
C VAL A 69 -7.64 14.47 -5.84
N GLU A 70 -7.68 14.77 -7.14
CA GLU A 70 -6.60 14.42 -8.06
C GLU A 70 -5.56 15.55 -8.04
N ASP A 71 -4.45 15.32 -7.38
CA ASP A 71 -3.33 16.23 -7.30
C ASP A 71 -2.00 15.48 -7.17
N GLY A 72 -0.91 16.09 -7.61
CA GLY A 72 0.47 15.62 -7.36
C GLY A 72 0.82 14.21 -7.83
N GLY A 73 0.03 13.61 -8.73
CA GLY A 73 0.20 12.23 -9.21
C GLY A 73 -0.69 11.21 -8.49
N TRP A 74 -1.57 11.67 -7.60
CA TRP A 74 -2.53 10.85 -6.86
C TRP A 74 -3.90 10.85 -7.56
N ASP A 75 -4.02 10.14 -8.69
CA ASP A 75 -5.31 9.99 -9.36
C ASP A 75 -6.29 9.10 -8.54
N LEU A 76 -7.57 9.16 -8.89
CA LEU A 76 -8.62 8.45 -8.14
C LEU A 76 -8.44 6.93 -8.14
N GLN A 77 -7.92 6.35 -9.23
CA GLN A 77 -7.64 4.93 -9.30
C GLN A 77 -6.48 4.54 -8.39
N SER A 78 -5.40 5.30 -8.40
CA SER A 78 -4.26 5.12 -7.51
C SER A 78 -4.67 5.22 -6.04
N GLN A 79 -5.59 6.13 -5.69
CA GLN A 79 -6.11 6.25 -4.33
C GLN A 79 -6.90 5.01 -3.88
N ILE A 80 -7.63 4.33 -4.77
CA ILE A 80 -8.30 3.05 -4.47
C ILE A 80 -7.26 1.94 -4.23
N MET A 81 -6.25 1.85 -5.10
CA MET A 81 -5.18 0.86 -4.97
C MET A 81 -4.39 1.04 -3.68
N ILE A 82 -4.02 2.29 -3.36
CA ILE A 82 -3.31 2.63 -2.12
C ILE A 82 -4.15 2.25 -0.90
N LEU A 83 -5.44 2.55 -0.88
CA LEU A 83 -6.31 2.13 0.21
C LEU A 83 -6.22 0.62 0.43
N CYS A 84 -6.35 -0.17 -0.64
CA CYS A 84 -6.26 -1.62 -0.58
C CYS A 84 -4.90 -2.08 -0.01
N HIS A 85 -3.81 -1.55 -0.54
CA HIS A 85 -2.43 -1.82 -0.10
C HIS A 85 -2.25 -1.57 1.40
N GLU A 86 -2.63 -0.38 1.86
CA GLU A 86 -2.44 0.02 3.25
C GLU A 86 -3.35 -0.76 4.23
N LEU A 87 -4.54 -1.17 3.78
CA LEU A 87 -5.40 -2.04 4.57
C LEU A 87 -4.81 -3.45 4.74
N VAL A 88 -4.10 -3.98 3.75
CA VAL A 88 -3.35 -5.24 3.91
C VAL A 88 -2.30 -5.11 5.02
N HIS A 89 -1.60 -3.97 5.11
CA HIS A 89 -0.69 -3.72 6.21
C HIS A 89 -1.39 -3.62 7.58
N CYS A 90 -2.62 -3.09 7.62
CA CYS A 90 -3.43 -3.12 8.83
C CYS A 90 -3.77 -4.55 9.27
N GLU A 91 -4.12 -5.45 8.35
CA GLU A 91 -4.36 -6.88 8.66
C GLU A 91 -3.08 -7.59 9.11
N GLN A 92 -1.97 -7.40 8.39
CA GLN A 92 -0.66 -7.95 8.78
C GLN A 92 -0.26 -7.51 10.19
N TYR A 93 -0.57 -6.29 10.57
CA TYR A 93 -0.36 -5.82 11.95
C TYR A 93 -1.27 -6.54 12.95
N GLU A 94 -2.53 -6.81 12.62
CA GLU A 94 -3.46 -7.51 13.52
C GLU A 94 -3.08 -8.97 13.78
N ASP A 95 -2.55 -9.65 12.77
CA ASP A 95 -2.12 -11.05 12.87
C ASP A 95 -0.98 -11.25 13.88
N GLY A 96 -0.18 -10.21 14.12
CA GLY A 96 0.92 -10.23 15.10
C GLY A 96 1.58 -8.87 15.26
N PRO A 97 1.02 -7.96 16.11
CA PRO A 97 1.47 -6.57 16.15
C PRO A 97 2.96 -6.39 16.46
N VAL A 98 3.50 -7.17 17.38
CA VAL A 98 4.92 -7.07 17.79
C VAL A 98 5.81 -7.69 16.73
N GLU A 99 5.46 -8.88 16.25
CA GLU A 99 6.18 -9.61 15.22
C GLU A 99 6.22 -8.78 13.93
N PHE A 100 5.09 -8.25 13.48
CA PHE A 100 5.03 -7.42 12.28
C PHE A 100 5.95 -6.20 12.39
N CYS A 101 5.85 -5.41 13.48
CA CYS A 101 6.68 -4.22 13.64
C CYS A 101 8.17 -4.55 13.68
N VAL A 102 8.56 -5.59 14.42
CA VAL A 102 9.97 -6.00 14.50
C VAL A 102 10.47 -6.51 13.16
N ASP A 103 9.74 -7.41 12.53
CA ASP A 103 10.14 -8.04 11.28
C ASP A 103 10.19 -7.04 10.13
N TYR A 104 9.23 -6.12 10.06
CA TYR A 104 9.23 -5.07 9.05
C TYR A 104 10.45 -4.15 9.14
N VAL A 105 10.88 -3.80 10.37
CA VAL A 105 12.02 -2.90 10.57
C VAL A 105 13.37 -3.63 10.43
N VAL A 106 13.48 -4.82 11.01
CA VAL A 106 14.78 -5.52 11.17
C VAL A 106 15.08 -6.46 10.00
N SER A 107 14.05 -7.12 9.43
CA SER A 107 14.21 -8.15 8.40
C SER A 107 13.82 -7.64 7.03
N ARG A 108 14.81 -7.44 6.15
CA ARG A 108 14.55 -7.07 4.75
C ARG A 108 13.73 -8.13 4.00
N SER A 109 13.94 -9.40 4.31
CA SER A 109 13.20 -10.50 3.66
C SER A 109 11.74 -10.53 4.11
N ALA A 110 11.46 -10.30 5.41
CA ALA A 110 10.10 -10.21 5.91
C ALA A 110 9.39 -8.97 5.35
N ARG A 111 10.07 -7.82 5.31
CA ARG A 111 9.53 -6.62 4.66
C ARG A 111 9.16 -6.89 3.20
N ALA A 112 10.04 -7.54 2.43
CA ALA A 112 9.76 -7.89 1.05
C ALA A 112 8.53 -8.82 0.90
N ASP A 113 8.32 -9.73 1.83
CA ASP A 113 7.15 -10.62 1.87
C ASP A 113 5.86 -9.83 2.18
N PHE A 114 5.91 -8.93 3.17
CA PHE A 114 4.77 -8.06 3.51
C PHE A 114 4.36 -7.18 2.35
N GLU A 115 5.35 -6.51 1.72
CA GLU A 115 5.10 -5.67 0.55
C GLU A 115 4.61 -6.47 -0.66
N ALA A 116 5.17 -7.65 -0.92
CA ALA A 116 4.72 -8.49 -2.02
C ALA A 116 3.24 -8.88 -1.89
N LYS A 117 2.76 -9.14 -0.67
CA LYS A 117 1.34 -9.43 -0.38
C LYS A 117 0.45 -8.20 -0.59
N ALA A 118 0.91 -7.03 -0.17
CA ALA A 118 0.18 -5.78 -0.38
C ALA A 118 0.12 -5.42 -1.88
N TYR A 119 1.22 -5.58 -2.61
CA TYR A 119 1.21 -5.42 -4.08
C TYR A 119 0.38 -6.46 -4.81
N ALA A 120 0.23 -7.67 -4.26
CA ALA A 120 -0.66 -8.67 -4.82
C ALA A 120 -2.13 -8.20 -4.77
N ALA A 121 -2.54 -7.60 -3.65
CA ALA A 121 -3.87 -6.99 -3.52
C ALA A 121 -4.05 -5.78 -4.45
N ASP A 122 -3.02 -4.94 -4.62
CA ASP A 122 -3.01 -3.86 -5.61
C ASP A 122 -3.26 -4.39 -7.04
N LEU A 123 -2.55 -5.47 -7.41
CA LEU A 123 -2.64 -6.07 -8.74
C LEU A 123 -4.05 -6.59 -9.02
N GLU A 124 -4.69 -7.19 -8.01
CA GLU A 124 -6.04 -7.70 -8.10
C GLU A 124 -7.06 -6.57 -8.32
N VAL A 125 -6.99 -5.51 -7.51
CA VAL A 125 -7.85 -4.33 -7.66
C VAL A 125 -7.59 -3.61 -8.98
N TYR A 126 -6.32 -3.48 -9.41
CA TYR A 126 -5.98 -2.89 -10.69
C TYR A 126 -6.61 -3.68 -11.85
N HIS A 127 -6.49 -5.01 -11.83
CA HIS A 127 -7.10 -5.86 -12.84
C HIS A 127 -8.63 -5.73 -12.88
N PHE A 128 -9.26 -5.67 -11.71
CA PHE A 128 -10.71 -5.46 -11.61
C PHE A 128 -11.15 -4.13 -12.24
N LEU A 129 -10.39 -3.05 -12.00
CA LEU A 129 -10.72 -1.72 -12.50
C LEU A 129 -10.46 -1.53 -14.00
N THR A 130 -9.43 -2.19 -14.55
CA THR A 130 -8.94 -1.93 -15.91
C THR A 130 -9.11 -3.09 -16.88
N GLY A 131 -9.22 -4.31 -16.38
CA GLY A 131 -9.15 -5.55 -17.16
C GLY A 131 -7.72 -5.94 -17.56
N GLU A 132 -6.70 -5.20 -17.12
CA GLU A 132 -5.30 -5.40 -17.47
C GLU A 132 -4.45 -5.67 -16.21
N LEU A 133 -3.27 -6.22 -16.38
CA LEU A 133 -2.25 -6.27 -15.34
C LEU A 133 -1.26 -5.13 -15.58
N TYR A 134 -0.81 -4.47 -14.51
CA TYR A 134 0.27 -3.50 -14.63
C TYR A 134 1.63 -4.18 -14.84
N ASP A 135 2.65 -3.42 -15.20
CA ASP A 135 4.04 -3.92 -15.34
C ASP A 135 4.57 -4.34 -13.96
N ILE A 136 4.53 -5.66 -13.70
CA ILE A 136 4.94 -6.25 -12.42
C ILE A 136 6.41 -5.95 -12.08
N PRO A 137 7.38 -6.13 -13.01
CA PRO A 137 8.76 -5.74 -12.79
C PRO A 137 8.94 -4.27 -12.41
N GLU A 138 8.27 -3.36 -13.10
CA GLU A 138 8.32 -1.92 -12.82
C GLU A 138 7.74 -1.61 -11.42
N ARG A 139 6.61 -2.20 -11.09
CA ARG A 139 5.97 -2.03 -9.77
C ARG A 139 6.87 -2.59 -8.66
N ALA A 140 7.41 -3.79 -8.82
CA ALA A 140 8.33 -4.39 -7.85
C ALA A 140 9.61 -3.56 -7.65
N ALA A 141 10.10 -2.87 -8.68
CA ALA A 141 11.28 -2.02 -8.58
C ALA A 141 11.11 -0.86 -7.58
N SER A 142 9.86 -0.43 -7.28
CA SER A 142 9.59 0.57 -6.26
C SER A 142 10.07 0.15 -4.87
N LEU A 143 10.22 -1.15 -4.61
CA LEU A 143 10.76 -1.69 -3.36
C LEU A 143 12.20 -1.25 -3.06
N LEU A 144 12.97 -0.81 -4.06
CA LEU A 144 14.30 -0.24 -3.85
C LEU A 144 14.25 1.02 -2.97
N HIS A 145 13.14 1.77 -3.03
CA HIS A 145 12.92 2.95 -2.18
C HIS A 145 12.70 2.59 -0.69
N TYR A 146 12.35 1.35 -0.41
CA TYR A 146 12.19 0.82 0.96
C TYR A 146 13.49 0.24 1.54
N GLY A 147 14.63 0.54 0.92
CA GLY A 147 15.95 0.03 1.34
C GLY A 147 16.14 -1.47 1.08
N LEU A 148 15.34 -2.04 0.18
CA LEU A 148 15.47 -3.42 -0.29
C LEU A 148 16.49 -3.49 -1.45
N ASN A 149 17.00 -4.66 -1.75
CA ASN A 149 17.93 -4.90 -2.84
C ASN A 149 17.25 -5.68 -3.99
N GLN A 150 17.96 -5.86 -5.09
CA GLN A 150 17.43 -6.51 -6.30
C GLN A 150 16.86 -7.91 -6.03
N SER A 151 17.49 -8.71 -5.18
CA SER A 151 16.94 -10.05 -4.88
C SER A 151 15.57 -10.03 -4.17
N HIS A 152 15.28 -8.97 -3.41
CA HIS A 152 13.96 -8.78 -2.80
C HIS A 152 12.95 -8.28 -3.84
N VAL A 153 13.36 -7.43 -4.77
CA VAL A 153 12.55 -7.00 -5.91
C VAL A 153 12.16 -8.21 -6.77
N ASP A 154 13.14 -9.05 -7.12
CA ASP A 154 12.92 -10.26 -7.91
C ASP A 154 11.97 -11.24 -7.19
N PHE A 155 12.11 -11.37 -5.87
CA PHE A 155 11.19 -12.16 -5.05
C PHE A 155 9.76 -11.61 -5.11
N ALA A 156 9.56 -10.32 -4.86
CA ALA A 156 8.22 -9.71 -4.89
C ALA A 156 7.59 -9.82 -6.29
N ALA A 157 8.37 -9.59 -7.35
CA ALA A 157 7.91 -9.78 -8.71
C ALA A 157 7.44 -11.24 -8.95
N SER A 158 8.23 -12.22 -8.51
CA SER A 158 7.87 -13.64 -8.65
C SER A 158 6.59 -14.02 -7.91
N VAL A 159 6.33 -13.43 -6.74
CA VAL A 159 5.07 -13.62 -6.00
C VAL A 159 3.90 -13.07 -6.82
N MET A 160 3.98 -11.83 -7.29
CA MET A 160 2.92 -11.21 -8.11
C MET A 160 2.69 -11.97 -9.42
N GLU A 161 3.76 -12.41 -10.11
CA GLU A 161 3.65 -13.22 -11.32
C GLU A 161 2.96 -14.55 -11.06
N SER A 162 3.26 -15.21 -9.94
CA SER A 162 2.68 -16.52 -9.59
C SER A 162 1.17 -16.49 -9.36
N ILE A 163 0.62 -15.35 -8.95
CA ILE A 163 -0.81 -15.17 -8.69
C ILE A 163 -1.56 -14.54 -9.85
N SER A 164 -0.85 -13.94 -10.81
CA SER A 164 -1.46 -13.19 -11.91
C SER A 164 -2.45 -14.02 -12.73
N GLU A 165 -2.15 -15.29 -12.98
CA GLU A 165 -3.07 -16.20 -13.68
C GLU A 165 -4.37 -16.43 -12.88
N THR A 166 -4.28 -16.54 -11.56
CA THR A 166 -5.42 -16.70 -10.65
C THR A 166 -6.32 -15.46 -10.70
N ILE A 167 -5.70 -14.27 -10.66
CA ILE A 167 -6.39 -12.99 -10.76
C ILE A 167 -7.12 -12.87 -12.11
N VAL A 168 -6.44 -13.16 -13.21
CA VAL A 168 -7.04 -13.10 -14.56
C VAL A 168 -8.20 -14.10 -14.73
N GLN A 169 -8.18 -15.21 -14.01
CA GLN A 169 -9.29 -16.17 -13.97
C GLN A 169 -10.45 -15.70 -13.07
N GLY A 170 -10.34 -14.56 -12.42
CA GLY A 170 -11.38 -13.95 -11.58
C GLY A 170 -11.50 -14.56 -10.19
N ALA A 171 -10.46 -15.27 -9.72
CA ALA A 171 -10.42 -15.71 -8.33
C ALA A 171 -9.66 -14.68 -7.48
N SER A 172 -10.22 -14.35 -6.30
CA SER A 172 -9.55 -13.45 -5.38
C SER A 172 -8.40 -14.15 -4.64
N VAL A 173 -7.33 -13.42 -4.42
CA VAL A 173 -6.12 -13.86 -3.73
C VAL A 173 -5.91 -13.16 -2.40
N ASN A 174 -6.74 -12.15 -2.10
CA ASN A 174 -6.62 -11.34 -0.88
C ASN A 174 -8.01 -10.87 -0.40
N ASP A 175 -8.29 -11.03 0.89
CA ASP A 175 -9.60 -10.72 1.48
C ASP A 175 -9.91 -9.21 1.45
N VAL A 176 -8.91 -8.34 1.63
CA VAL A 176 -9.07 -6.89 1.52
C VAL A 176 -9.45 -6.51 0.07
N ALA A 177 -8.72 -7.05 -0.91
CA ALA A 177 -9.01 -6.80 -2.31
C ALA A 177 -10.42 -7.30 -2.68
N ALA A 178 -10.81 -8.50 -2.22
CA ALA A 178 -12.15 -9.03 -2.42
C ALA A 178 -13.23 -8.08 -1.88
N TRP A 179 -13.05 -7.59 -0.65
CA TRP A 179 -14.00 -6.66 -0.05
C TRP A 179 -14.09 -5.34 -0.85
N VAL A 180 -12.94 -4.78 -1.25
CA VAL A 180 -12.89 -3.54 -2.05
C VAL A 180 -13.60 -3.73 -3.39
N MET A 181 -13.36 -4.84 -4.06
CA MET A 181 -14.00 -5.15 -5.36
C MET A 181 -15.51 -5.38 -5.24
N ASP A 182 -15.96 -6.07 -4.18
CA ASP A 182 -17.39 -6.28 -3.91
C ASP A 182 -18.11 -4.97 -3.59
N TRP A 183 -17.40 -4.01 -3.02
CA TRP A 183 -17.94 -2.70 -2.69
C TRP A 183 -18.06 -1.79 -3.93
N LEU A 184 -17.15 -1.89 -4.89
CA LEU A 184 -17.07 -1.07 -6.11
C LEU A 184 -18.16 -1.43 -7.14
#